data_a054049063e80e4ac9350f4372d0227f
#
_entry.id   a054049063e80e4ac9350f4372d0227f
#
_cell.length_a   1.000
_cell.length_b   1.000
_cell.length_c   1.000
_cell.angle_alpha   90.00
_cell.angle_beta   90.00
_cell.angle_gamma   90.00
#
_symmetry.space_group_name_H-M   'P 1'
#
loop_
_entity.id
_entity.type
_entity.pdbx_description
1 polymer ?
#
loop_
_entity_poly.entity_id
_entity_poly.type
_entity_poly.pdbx_seq_one_letter_code
_entity_poly.pdbx_strand_id
1 'polypeptide(L)'
;MLAQKGSASLVVLAVITLLSAPARPFGAASAAAASGRRSPAVRMQATAAPSQIIDASAAELRAAPNPPPSAEHNILLRAARGEVTERTPVWLMRQAGRYMRSFREFSTKIEFRKRSETAEIATELSLQPWKAFGTDGVIMFSDILTPLPAMGIEFDVVRGDGPVISSPLRTMADVRAMTPFQDPNTKLPFIREILGSLRKETEGAATLLGFVGAPFTLVAYSVEGEANRHCIHTKKMMTAAPEVLHAALDNVADAIGMYACHQIECGAQSIQFFESWAHHLSPAQFSVFAKPYVDRAMAYVKARHPTVPLIYYANGGSSYLERQRDMQADMIALDWAVDMRVARQILGAERKVSGNVDPTILFGNEAQIREAVITNIAEAGGKGHHILGVGHGVLQGTPEASVAAFVRAAKEHR
;
A
#
# COMPACT_ATOMS: atom_id res chain seq x y z
N MET A 1 -58.14 30.65 24.28
CA MET A 1 -57.31 31.78 24.74
C MET A 1 -55.87 31.47 24.41
N LEU A 2 -55.36 32.13 23.41
CA LEU A 2 -54.10 32.93 23.34
C LEU A 2 -52.82 32.18 23.65
N ALA A 3 -51.74 32.16 22.93
CA ALA A 3 -51.26 32.79 21.69
C ALA A 3 -49.84 32.24 21.45
N GLN A 4 -49.53 31.86 20.29
CA GLN A 4 -48.50 32.31 19.33
C GLN A 4 -47.17 32.85 19.90
N LYS A 5 -46.06 32.27 19.37
CA LYS A 5 -44.90 32.90 18.69
C LYS A 5 -43.75 31.91 18.80
N GLY A 6 -43.10 31.30 17.82
CA GLY A 6 -42.58 31.86 16.60
C GLY A 6 -41.08 32.21 16.79
N SER A 7 -40.18 31.35 16.39
CA SER A 7 -38.80 31.81 16.15
C SER A 7 -38.11 30.97 15.08
N ALA A 8 -37.52 31.67 14.15
CA ALA A 8 -37.05 31.32 12.85
C ALA A 8 -35.81 30.45 12.81
N SER A 9 -35.79 29.54 11.85
CA SER A 9 -34.61 28.84 11.33
C SER A 9 -33.65 29.81 10.66
N LEU A 10 -32.42 29.85 11.08
CA LEU A 10 -31.33 30.49 10.35
C LEU A 10 -30.62 29.42 9.51
N VAL A 11 -30.88 29.43 8.20
CA VAL A 11 -30.12 28.67 7.19
C VAL A 11 -28.87 29.48 6.89
N VAL A 12 -27.71 28.99 7.24
CA VAL A 12 -26.41 29.53 6.81
C VAL A 12 -26.06 28.92 5.47
N LEU A 13 -26.24 29.74 4.43
CA LEU A 13 -25.81 29.44 3.06
C LEU A 13 -24.33 29.78 2.92
N ALA A 14 -23.46 28.75 2.86
CA ALA A 14 -22.05 28.93 2.53
C ALA A 14 -21.90 29.01 1.01
N VAL A 15 -21.61 30.22 0.51
CA VAL A 15 -21.26 30.49 -0.89
C VAL A 15 -19.83 30.02 -1.14
N ILE A 16 -19.65 28.97 -1.95
CA ILE A 16 -18.36 28.56 -2.46
C ILE A 16 -18.05 29.40 -3.71
N THR A 17 -17.08 30.29 -3.56
CA THR A 17 -16.55 31.11 -4.68
C THR A 17 -15.58 30.23 -5.49
N LEU A 18 -16.00 29.89 -6.72
CA LEU A 18 -15.14 29.29 -7.73
C LEU A 18 -14.20 30.35 -8.30
N LEU A 19 -12.92 30.25 -8.03
CA LEU A 19 -11.88 30.98 -8.76
C LEU A 19 -11.50 30.19 -10.00
N SER A 20 -11.94 30.64 -11.15
CA SER A 20 -11.56 30.20 -12.49
C SER A 20 -10.18 30.76 -12.84
N ALA A 21 -9.23 29.87 -13.20
CA ALA A 21 -7.97 30.25 -13.84
C ALA A 21 -8.17 30.45 -15.35
N PRO A 22 -7.50 31.45 -15.97
CA PRO A 22 -7.70 31.75 -17.38
C PRO A 22 -6.95 30.79 -18.30
N ALA A 23 -7.63 30.45 -19.41
CA ALA A 23 -7.08 29.70 -20.53
C ALA A 23 -6.02 30.55 -21.28
N ARG A 24 -4.90 29.91 -21.65
CA ARG A 24 -3.90 30.49 -22.56
C ARG A 24 -4.21 30.11 -24.01
N PRO A 25 -4.03 31.03 -24.96
CA PRO A 25 -4.34 30.78 -26.36
C PRO A 25 -3.20 30.05 -27.10
N PHE A 26 -3.59 29.25 -28.08
CA PHE A 26 -2.72 28.63 -29.08
C PHE A 26 -2.04 29.72 -29.94
N GLY A 27 -0.72 29.65 -30.05
CA GLY A 27 0.06 30.48 -31.01
C GLY A 27 0.79 29.59 -32.00
N ALA A 28 0.61 29.95 -33.27
CA ALA A 28 1.01 29.22 -34.45
C ALA A 28 2.54 29.18 -34.68
N ALA A 29 2.94 28.19 -35.46
CA ALA A 29 4.28 27.87 -35.91
C ALA A 29 4.94 29.00 -36.76
N SER A 30 6.25 29.14 -36.60
CA SER A 30 7.13 29.70 -37.63
C SER A 30 8.44 28.89 -37.66
N ALA A 31 8.73 28.38 -38.84
CA ALA A 31 10.00 27.70 -39.17
C ALA A 31 11.06 28.73 -39.52
N ALA A 32 12.28 28.52 -39.00
CA ALA A 32 13.50 29.10 -39.60
C ALA A 32 14.67 28.17 -39.42
N ALA A 33 15.38 27.99 -40.52
CA ALA A 33 16.45 27.04 -40.75
C ALA A 33 17.82 27.52 -40.31
N ALA A 34 18.70 26.54 -40.08
CA ALA A 34 20.14 26.46 -40.35
C ALA A 34 21.14 27.29 -39.53
N SER A 35 22.02 26.61 -38.83
CA SER A 35 23.43 26.53 -39.25
C SER A 35 24.24 25.69 -38.24
N GLY A 36 25.07 24.80 -38.76
CA GLY A 36 25.83 23.84 -37.98
C GLY A 36 27.02 24.45 -37.25
N ARG A 37 27.30 23.89 -36.10
CA ARG A 37 28.69 23.80 -35.57
C ARG A 37 28.82 22.48 -34.83
N ARG A 38 29.74 21.63 -35.34
CA ARG A 38 30.23 20.44 -34.66
C ARG A 38 31.04 20.88 -33.45
N SER A 39 30.75 20.33 -32.29
CA SER A 39 31.61 20.36 -31.10
C SER A 39 31.98 18.93 -30.70
N PRO A 40 33.13 18.70 -30.08
CA PRO A 40 33.85 17.43 -30.09
C PRO A 40 33.25 16.42 -29.08
N ALA A 41 33.37 15.15 -29.44
CA ALA A 41 33.00 14.02 -28.60
C ALA A 41 33.82 14.01 -27.30
N VAL A 42 33.14 14.25 -26.17
CA VAL A 42 33.68 13.95 -24.85
C VAL A 42 33.46 12.46 -24.61
N ARG A 43 34.55 11.71 -24.60
CA ARG A 43 34.62 10.31 -24.14
C ARG A 43 34.25 10.30 -22.66
N MET A 44 33.02 9.87 -22.34
CA MET A 44 32.66 9.55 -20.95
C MET A 44 33.33 8.23 -20.56
N GLN A 45 34.27 8.34 -19.64
CA GLN A 45 34.81 7.19 -18.92
C GLN A 45 33.67 6.57 -18.10
N ALA A 46 33.57 5.26 -18.16
CA ALA A 46 32.68 4.47 -17.31
C ALA A 46 33.04 4.72 -15.85
N THR A 47 32.17 5.38 -15.11
CA THR A 47 32.31 5.55 -13.66
C THR A 47 31.73 4.33 -12.95
N ALA A 48 32.43 3.93 -11.90
CA ALA A 48 32.29 2.74 -11.08
C ALA A 48 30.86 2.41 -10.64
N ALA A 49 30.65 1.14 -10.34
CA ALA A 49 29.42 0.52 -9.84
C ALA A 49 28.75 1.28 -8.68
N PRO A 50 27.40 1.22 -8.55
CA PRO A 50 26.64 2.00 -7.56
C PRO A 50 26.85 1.63 -6.08
N SER A 51 27.72 0.65 -5.77
CA SER A 51 27.85 0.06 -4.43
C SER A 51 28.72 0.86 -3.43
N GLN A 52 29.22 2.05 -3.76
CA GLN A 52 30.15 2.79 -2.88
C GLN A 52 29.70 4.18 -2.44
N ILE A 53 28.44 4.58 -2.65
CA ILE A 53 27.94 5.83 -2.09
C ILE A 53 26.90 5.51 -1.01
N ILE A 54 27.34 4.92 0.09
CA ILE A 54 26.61 4.94 1.35
C ILE A 54 27.20 6.11 2.15
N ASP A 55 26.48 7.21 2.15
CA ASP A 55 26.85 8.44 2.84
C ASP A 55 26.92 8.19 4.36
N ALA A 56 27.95 8.70 5.03
CA ALA A 56 28.18 8.58 6.48
C ALA A 56 26.98 9.10 7.33
N SER A 57 26.15 9.99 6.76
CA SER A 57 24.94 10.51 7.41
C SER A 57 23.84 9.44 7.63
N ALA A 58 23.79 8.39 6.83
CA ALA A 58 22.84 7.28 7.03
C ALA A 58 23.26 6.36 8.19
N ALA A 59 24.54 6.35 8.55
CA ALA A 59 25.05 5.57 9.68
C ALA A 59 24.69 6.21 11.03
N GLU A 60 24.58 7.53 11.09
CA GLU A 60 24.19 8.27 12.31
C GLU A 60 22.69 8.17 12.62
N LEU A 61 21.85 7.87 11.62
CA LEU A 61 20.40 7.70 11.77
C LEU A 61 20.02 6.27 12.19
N ARG A 62 20.96 5.37 12.34
CA ARG A 62 20.65 3.98 12.78
C ARG A 62 20.07 4.00 14.18
N ALA A 63 18.84 3.54 14.31
CA ALA A 63 18.28 3.11 15.59
C ALA A 63 19.25 2.09 16.23
N ALA A 64 19.20 1.98 17.57
CA ALA A 64 20.05 1.06 18.34
C ALA A 64 20.22 -0.29 17.64
N PRO A 65 21.41 -0.92 17.71
CA PRO A 65 21.71 -2.14 16.98
C PRO A 65 20.62 -3.19 17.20
N ASN A 66 20.13 -3.76 16.11
CA ASN A 66 19.18 -4.86 16.18
C ASN A 66 19.81 -6.01 16.95
N PRO A 67 19.08 -6.70 17.84
CA PRO A 67 19.59 -7.90 18.48
C PRO A 67 19.96 -8.94 17.41
N PRO A 68 20.91 -9.84 17.70
CA PRO A 68 21.35 -10.86 16.74
C PRO A 68 20.15 -11.69 16.27
N PRO A 69 20.14 -12.13 15.00
CA PRO A 69 19.05 -12.86 14.41
C PRO A 69 18.87 -14.21 15.10
N SER A 70 17.75 -14.41 15.79
CA SER A 70 17.23 -15.73 16.12
C SER A 70 15.86 -15.88 15.50
N ALA A 71 15.45 -17.11 15.17
CA ALA A 71 14.12 -17.39 14.61
C ALA A 71 12.98 -16.90 15.52
N GLU A 72 13.26 -16.66 16.80
CA GLU A 72 12.33 -16.21 17.85
C GLU A 72 12.18 -14.69 17.91
N HIS A 73 13.05 -13.89 17.27
CA HIS A 73 13.05 -12.41 17.39
C HIS A 73 12.18 -11.68 16.39
N ASN A 74 11.39 -12.37 15.58
CA ASN A 74 10.52 -11.75 14.61
C ASN A 74 9.25 -11.18 15.27
N ILE A 75 9.42 -10.08 15.99
CA ILE A 75 8.41 -9.45 16.84
C ILE A 75 7.11 -9.12 16.08
N LEU A 76 7.21 -8.66 14.81
CA LEU A 76 6.04 -8.31 14.02
C LEU A 76 5.23 -9.57 13.67
N LEU A 77 5.89 -10.66 13.28
CA LEU A 77 5.22 -11.92 12.97
C LEU A 77 4.52 -12.51 14.20
N ARG A 78 5.17 -12.45 15.35
CA ARG A 78 4.61 -12.87 16.64
C ARG A 78 3.35 -12.06 16.98
N ALA A 79 3.41 -10.73 16.89
CA ALA A 79 2.25 -9.87 17.11
C ALA A 79 1.12 -10.13 16.08
N ALA A 80 1.46 -10.37 14.82
CA ALA A 80 0.48 -10.73 13.80
C ALA A 80 -0.25 -12.05 14.10
N ARG A 81 0.42 -12.98 14.79
CA ARG A 81 -0.18 -14.22 15.30
C ARG A 81 -0.98 -14.05 16.60
N GLY A 82 -0.87 -12.88 17.25
CA GLY A 82 -1.55 -12.59 18.52
C GLY A 82 -0.74 -12.98 19.75
N GLU A 83 0.57 -13.22 19.59
CA GLU A 83 1.47 -13.46 20.70
C GLU A 83 1.77 -12.13 21.44
N VAL A 84 1.84 -12.17 22.76
CA VAL A 84 2.30 -11.04 23.55
C VAL A 84 3.77 -10.80 23.29
N THR A 85 4.11 -9.57 22.95
CA THR A 85 5.46 -9.16 22.59
C THR A 85 6.06 -8.21 23.63
N GLU A 86 7.38 -8.10 23.66
CA GLU A 86 8.12 -7.26 24.61
C GLU A 86 7.81 -5.75 24.43
N ARG A 87 7.43 -5.35 23.22
CA ARG A 87 6.94 -4.01 22.85
C ARG A 87 5.99 -4.13 21.64
N THR A 88 5.31 -3.05 21.32
CA THR A 88 4.55 -2.98 20.04
C THR A 88 5.51 -2.91 18.87
N PRO A 89 5.43 -3.83 17.88
CA PRO A 89 6.24 -3.74 16.67
C PRO A 89 5.82 -2.58 15.78
N VAL A 90 6.77 -2.09 14.95
CA VAL A 90 6.56 -0.93 14.09
C VAL A 90 6.97 -1.19 12.65
N TRP A 91 6.09 -0.86 11.72
CA TRP A 91 6.36 -0.76 10.29
C TRP A 91 5.43 0.29 9.65
N LEU A 92 5.81 0.83 8.49
CA LEU A 92 5.16 2.02 7.95
C LEU A 92 4.32 1.74 6.70
N MET A 93 3.87 0.50 6.53
CA MET A 93 3.04 0.03 5.42
C MET A 93 3.73 0.29 4.05
N ARG A 94 3.47 1.42 3.40
CA ARG A 94 4.15 1.87 2.18
C ARG A 94 5.37 2.71 2.58
N GLN A 95 6.41 2.04 3.06
CA GLN A 95 7.56 2.68 3.71
C GLN A 95 8.67 3.08 2.74
N ALA A 96 8.87 2.42 1.61
CA ALA A 96 9.79 2.87 0.56
C ALA A 96 9.12 3.96 -0.30
N GLY A 97 9.77 5.09 -0.49
CA GLY A 97 9.15 6.18 -1.23
C GLY A 97 10.02 7.41 -1.47
N ARG A 98 9.48 8.33 -2.26
CA ARG A 98 10.17 9.56 -2.71
C ARG A 98 10.53 10.54 -1.59
N TYR A 99 10.14 10.31 -0.36
CA TYR A 99 10.63 11.08 0.78
C TYR A 99 12.09 10.76 1.08
N MET A 100 12.54 9.52 0.84
CA MET A 100 13.95 9.10 1.02
C MET A 100 14.84 9.58 -0.13
N ARG A 101 16.02 10.11 0.23
CA ARG A 101 17.03 10.51 -0.77
C ARG A 101 17.50 9.31 -1.59
N SER A 102 17.85 8.20 -0.93
CA SER A 102 18.27 6.96 -1.58
C SER A 102 17.25 6.42 -2.58
N PHE A 103 15.95 6.49 -2.25
CA PHE A 103 14.89 6.09 -3.16
C PHE A 103 14.80 6.98 -4.40
N ARG A 104 15.00 8.30 -4.24
CA ARG A 104 14.96 9.24 -5.37
C ARG A 104 16.08 9.01 -6.38
N GLU A 105 17.23 8.47 -5.97
CA GLU A 105 18.33 8.14 -6.88
C GLU A 105 17.94 7.11 -7.94
N PHE A 106 17.02 6.21 -7.60
CA PHE A 106 16.41 5.24 -8.54
C PHE A 106 15.20 5.84 -9.24
N SER A 107 14.26 6.43 -8.50
CA SER A 107 12.95 6.82 -9.03
C SER A 107 12.98 7.98 -10.03
N THR A 108 14.05 8.77 -10.05
CA THR A 108 14.25 9.84 -11.03
C THR A 108 14.81 9.35 -12.36
N LYS A 109 15.45 8.17 -12.38
CA LYS A 109 16.21 7.66 -13.53
C LYS A 109 15.59 6.42 -14.16
N ILE A 110 14.83 5.64 -13.39
CA ILE A 110 14.34 4.33 -13.78
C ILE A 110 12.81 4.32 -13.65
N GLU A 111 12.14 3.86 -14.68
CA GLU A 111 10.68 3.72 -14.72
C GLU A 111 10.18 2.76 -13.64
N PHE A 112 8.92 2.93 -13.23
CA PHE A 112 8.38 2.21 -12.08
C PHE A 112 8.38 0.69 -12.30
N ARG A 113 7.84 0.20 -13.40
CA ARG A 113 7.80 -1.24 -13.70
C ARG A 113 9.21 -1.84 -13.71
N LYS A 114 10.16 -1.19 -14.38
CA LYS A 114 11.54 -1.65 -14.37
C LYS A 114 12.14 -1.73 -12.97
N ARG A 115 11.79 -0.79 -12.07
CA ARG A 115 12.25 -0.84 -10.67
C ARG A 115 11.63 -1.97 -9.88
N SER A 116 10.35 -2.28 -10.11
CA SER A 116 9.61 -3.31 -9.38
C SER A 116 9.77 -4.72 -9.97
N GLU A 117 10.20 -4.84 -11.22
CA GLU A 117 10.36 -6.12 -11.93
C GLU A 117 11.85 -6.52 -12.10
N THR A 118 12.81 -5.66 -11.73
CA THR A 118 14.25 -6.00 -11.68
C THR A 118 14.59 -6.40 -10.24
N ALA A 119 14.98 -7.65 -10.05
CA ALA A 119 15.11 -8.26 -8.72
C ALA A 119 16.08 -7.50 -7.81
N GLU A 120 17.25 -7.12 -8.32
CA GLU A 120 18.26 -6.39 -7.55
C GLU A 120 17.77 -5.02 -7.11
N ILE A 121 17.07 -4.30 -8.01
CA ILE A 121 16.57 -2.96 -7.73
C ILE A 121 15.41 -3.02 -6.74
N ALA A 122 14.46 -3.92 -6.95
CA ALA A 122 13.31 -4.09 -6.06
C ALA A 122 13.76 -4.54 -4.66
N THR A 123 14.75 -5.43 -4.56
CA THR A 123 15.36 -5.85 -3.30
C THR A 123 15.99 -4.66 -2.56
N GLU A 124 16.83 -3.87 -3.24
CA GLU A 124 17.45 -2.70 -2.62
C GLU A 124 16.39 -1.70 -2.14
N LEU A 125 15.40 -1.35 -2.98
CA LEU A 125 14.34 -0.40 -2.61
C LEU A 125 13.49 -0.92 -1.43
N SER A 126 13.26 -2.22 -1.34
CA SER A 126 12.55 -2.84 -0.21
C SER A 126 13.33 -2.71 1.10
N LEU A 127 14.65 -2.84 1.04
CA LEU A 127 15.53 -2.83 2.22
C LEU A 127 15.85 -1.41 2.72
N GLN A 128 15.77 -0.38 1.87
CA GLN A 128 16.16 0.98 2.24
C GLN A 128 15.51 1.49 3.54
N PRO A 129 14.19 1.40 3.76
CA PRO A 129 13.58 1.88 5.00
C PRO A 129 14.01 1.08 6.24
N TRP A 130 14.19 -0.23 6.08
CA TRP A 130 14.65 -1.08 7.16
C TRP A 130 16.11 -0.79 7.55
N LYS A 131 16.99 -0.64 6.56
CA LYS A 131 18.39 -0.24 6.78
C LYS A 131 18.51 1.15 7.41
N ALA A 132 17.65 2.09 6.99
CA ALA A 132 17.71 3.49 7.47
C ALA A 132 17.07 3.66 8.85
N PHE A 133 15.94 3.02 9.14
CA PHE A 133 15.13 3.31 10.33
C PHE A 133 14.99 2.11 11.27
N GLY A 134 15.36 0.90 10.85
CA GLY A 134 15.26 -0.30 11.66
C GLY A 134 13.80 -0.72 11.94
N THR A 135 12.91 -0.64 10.98
CA THR A 135 11.52 -1.14 11.10
C THR A 135 11.49 -2.65 11.39
N ASP A 136 10.43 -3.14 12.02
CA ASP A 136 10.28 -4.57 12.35
C ASP A 136 9.74 -5.40 11.17
N GLY A 137 9.36 -4.74 10.09
CA GLY A 137 8.89 -5.37 8.86
C GLY A 137 9.57 -4.80 7.62
N VAL A 138 9.80 -5.68 6.66
CA VAL A 138 10.22 -5.34 5.29
C VAL A 138 9.11 -5.77 4.35
N ILE A 139 8.61 -4.85 3.55
CA ILE A 139 7.63 -5.18 2.50
C ILE A 139 8.32 -5.16 1.14
N MET A 140 8.02 -6.16 0.31
CA MET A 140 8.51 -6.22 -1.07
C MET A 140 8.11 -4.94 -1.83
N PHE A 141 9.06 -4.30 -2.50
CA PHE A 141 8.75 -3.18 -3.41
C PHE A 141 8.19 -3.73 -4.72
N SER A 142 6.90 -3.50 -4.96
CA SER A 142 6.17 -3.96 -6.13
C SER A 142 4.93 -3.08 -6.36
N ASP A 143 4.05 -3.48 -7.29
CA ASP A 143 2.73 -2.87 -7.52
C ASP A 143 1.61 -3.86 -7.17
N ILE A 144 0.46 -3.35 -6.73
CA ILE A 144 -0.73 -4.18 -6.53
C ILE A 144 -1.23 -4.78 -7.86
N LEU A 145 -0.95 -4.12 -8.99
CA LEU A 145 -1.36 -4.55 -10.32
C LEU A 145 -0.42 -5.60 -10.95
N THR A 146 0.70 -5.92 -10.30
CA THR A 146 1.71 -6.87 -10.80
C THR A 146 1.13 -8.20 -11.33
N PRO A 147 0.07 -8.82 -10.76
CA PRO A 147 -0.46 -10.07 -11.31
C PRO A 147 -1.31 -9.89 -12.59
N LEU A 148 -1.77 -8.70 -12.93
CA LEU A 148 -2.70 -8.47 -14.04
C LEU A 148 -2.16 -8.88 -15.42
N PRO A 149 -0.90 -8.60 -15.80
CA PRO A 149 -0.35 -9.07 -17.07
C PRO A 149 -0.38 -10.60 -17.23
N ALA A 150 -0.18 -11.34 -16.13
CA ALA A 150 -0.31 -12.80 -16.15
C ALA A 150 -1.75 -13.27 -16.41
N MET A 151 -2.73 -12.39 -16.25
CA MET A 151 -4.14 -12.59 -16.55
C MET A 151 -4.57 -12.00 -17.90
N GLY A 152 -3.62 -11.50 -18.70
CA GLY A 152 -3.90 -10.88 -19.99
C GLY A 152 -4.38 -9.42 -19.91
N ILE A 153 -4.25 -8.78 -18.77
CA ILE A 153 -4.63 -7.36 -18.55
C ILE A 153 -3.35 -6.54 -18.44
N GLU A 154 -2.90 -5.99 -19.56
CA GLU A 154 -1.69 -5.18 -19.61
C GLU A 154 -1.88 -3.81 -18.99
N PHE A 155 -0.90 -3.38 -18.20
CA PHE A 155 -0.85 -2.04 -17.62
C PHE A 155 0.55 -1.43 -17.73
N ASP A 156 0.62 -0.11 -17.64
CA ASP A 156 1.85 0.62 -17.43
C ASP A 156 1.66 1.69 -16.34
N VAL A 157 2.77 2.23 -15.82
CA VAL A 157 2.72 3.30 -14.81
C VAL A 157 3.31 4.57 -15.42
N VAL A 158 2.43 5.42 -15.91
CA VAL A 158 2.79 6.68 -16.57
C VAL A 158 3.13 7.74 -15.53
N ARG A 159 4.20 8.47 -15.78
CA ARG A 159 4.67 9.52 -14.86
C ARG A 159 3.68 10.69 -14.84
N GLY A 160 3.05 10.91 -13.70
CA GLY A 160 2.03 11.97 -13.51
C GLY A 160 0.60 11.41 -13.47
N ASP A 161 0.31 10.42 -14.29
CA ASP A 161 -1.05 9.85 -14.42
C ASP A 161 -1.25 8.60 -13.54
N GLY A 162 -0.16 7.90 -13.20
CA GLY A 162 -0.23 6.64 -12.44
C GLY A 162 -0.46 5.42 -13.32
N PRO A 163 -1.09 4.36 -12.78
CA PRO A 163 -1.38 3.14 -13.54
C PRO A 163 -2.40 3.39 -14.64
N VAL A 164 -2.12 2.87 -15.86
CA VAL A 164 -2.98 2.94 -17.03
C VAL A 164 -3.14 1.53 -17.61
N ILE A 165 -4.38 1.08 -17.81
CA ILE A 165 -4.73 -0.19 -18.44
C ILE A 165 -5.05 0.07 -19.92
N SER A 166 -4.30 -0.54 -20.82
CA SER A 166 -4.44 -0.32 -22.27
C SER A 166 -5.76 -0.83 -22.86
N SER A 167 -6.31 -1.90 -22.29
CA SER A 167 -7.55 -2.54 -22.74
C SER A 167 -8.49 -2.79 -21.56
N PRO A 168 -9.27 -1.79 -21.14
CA PRO A 168 -10.16 -1.91 -19.99
C PRO A 168 -11.27 -2.93 -20.18
N LEU A 169 -11.62 -3.67 -19.13
CA LEU A 169 -12.74 -4.62 -19.12
C LEU A 169 -14.08 -3.88 -19.15
N ARG A 170 -14.94 -4.15 -20.14
CA ARG A 170 -16.25 -3.49 -20.28
C ARG A 170 -17.40 -4.45 -20.47
N THR A 171 -17.14 -5.65 -20.98
CA THR A 171 -18.15 -6.62 -21.38
C THR A 171 -17.85 -8.02 -20.86
N MET A 172 -18.84 -8.89 -20.91
CA MET A 172 -18.64 -10.31 -20.60
C MET A 172 -17.66 -10.99 -21.56
N ALA A 173 -17.53 -10.49 -22.79
CA ALA A 173 -16.56 -11.01 -23.74
C ALA A 173 -15.12 -10.70 -23.28
N ASP A 174 -14.88 -9.49 -22.76
CA ASP A 174 -13.56 -9.10 -22.21
C ASP A 174 -13.21 -9.98 -20.99
N VAL A 175 -14.18 -10.23 -20.11
CA VAL A 175 -13.99 -11.11 -18.93
C VAL A 175 -13.66 -12.54 -19.34
N ARG A 176 -14.35 -13.08 -20.37
CA ARG A 176 -14.06 -14.42 -20.90
C ARG A 176 -12.72 -14.52 -21.61
N ALA A 177 -12.19 -13.42 -22.11
CA ALA A 177 -10.88 -13.35 -22.75
C ALA A 177 -9.73 -13.28 -21.71
N MET A 178 -10.02 -13.08 -20.43
CA MET A 178 -9.00 -13.11 -19.39
C MET A 178 -8.31 -14.47 -19.36
N THR A 179 -6.99 -14.44 -19.26
CA THR A 179 -6.18 -15.66 -19.09
C THR A 179 -6.28 -16.13 -17.63
N PRO A 180 -6.56 -17.42 -17.38
CA PRO A 180 -6.47 -17.96 -16.03
C PRO A 180 -5.07 -17.75 -15.45
N PHE A 181 -5.01 -17.31 -14.18
CA PHE A 181 -3.73 -17.13 -13.50
C PHE A 181 -3.12 -18.50 -13.20
N GLN A 182 -2.08 -18.85 -13.91
CA GLN A 182 -1.39 -20.15 -13.79
C GLN A 182 0.11 -19.93 -13.90
N ASP A 183 0.88 -20.85 -13.32
CA ASP A 183 2.34 -20.88 -13.36
C ASP A 183 3.00 -19.51 -13.04
N PRO A 184 2.82 -18.99 -11.82
CA PRO A 184 3.39 -17.70 -11.44
C PRO A 184 4.92 -17.67 -11.49
N ASN A 185 5.60 -18.83 -11.43
CA ASN A 185 7.04 -18.90 -11.56
C ASN A 185 7.53 -18.49 -12.95
N THR A 186 6.79 -18.89 -13.98
CA THR A 186 7.11 -18.51 -15.37
C THR A 186 6.60 -17.12 -15.73
N LYS A 187 5.41 -16.75 -15.21
CA LYS A 187 4.78 -15.47 -15.56
C LYS A 187 5.38 -14.29 -14.80
N LEU A 188 5.80 -14.50 -13.54
CA LEU A 188 6.31 -13.48 -12.63
C LEU A 188 7.61 -13.97 -11.94
N PRO A 189 8.65 -14.35 -12.71
CA PRO A 189 9.87 -15.00 -12.16
C PRO A 189 10.59 -14.12 -11.14
N PHE A 190 10.59 -12.79 -11.34
CA PHE A 190 11.22 -11.82 -10.46
C PHE A 190 10.66 -11.84 -9.03
N ILE A 191 9.43 -12.28 -8.81
CA ILE A 191 8.83 -12.37 -7.46
C ILE A 191 9.61 -13.34 -6.58
N ARG A 192 9.97 -14.52 -7.13
CA ARG A 192 10.78 -15.52 -6.42
C ARG A 192 12.17 -14.99 -6.12
N GLU A 193 12.79 -14.30 -7.06
CA GLU A 193 14.13 -13.74 -6.91
C GLU A 193 14.15 -12.64 -5.85
N ILE A 194 13.18 -11.71 -5.88
CA ILE A 194 13.06 -10.61 -4.91
C ILE A 194 12.81 -11.16 -3.51
N LEU A 195 11.78 -11.98 -3.33
CA LEU A 195 11.40 -12.48 -2.01
C LEU A 195 12.48 -13.41 -1.41
N GLY A 196 13.10 -14.24 -2.25
CA GLY A 196 14.22 -15.09 -1.84
C GLY A 196 15.43 -14.27 -1.37
N SER A 197 15.78 -13.20 -2.09
CA SER A 197 16.85 -12.28 -1.71
C SER A 197 16.52 -11.52 -0.43
N LEU A 198 15.31 -10.97 -0.31
CA LEU A 198 14.85 -10.28 0.89
C LEU A 198 14.86 -11.20 2.12
N ARG A 199 14.43 -12.45 1.94
CA ARG A 199 14.42 -13.43 3.02
C ARG A 199 15.82 -13.72 3.55
N LYS A 200 16.79 -13.81 2.64
CA LYS A 200 18.20 -13.99 2.96
C LYS A 200 18.80 -12.76 3.66
N GLU A 201 18.53 -11.56 3.11
CA GLU A 201 19.08 -10.30 3.64
C GLU A 201 18.53 -9.96 5.04
N THR A 202 17.27 -10.29 5.31
CA THR A 202 16.69 -10.01 6.63
C THR A 202 17.05 -11.04 7.70
N GLU A 203 17.40 -12.28 7.31
CA GLU A 203 17.83 -13.39 8.18
C GLU A 203 17.04 -13.54 9.50
N GLY A 204 15.73 -13.23 9.47
CA GLY A 204 14.86 -13.26 10.65
C GLY A 204 14.92 -12.00 11.54
N ALA A 205 15.74 -11.01 11.21
CA ALA A 205 15.78 -9.72 11.93
C ALA A 205 14.55 -8.84 11.71
N ALA A 206 13.82 -9.06 10.60
CA ALA A 206 12.57 -8.41 10.31
C ALA A 206 11.58 -9.37 9.66
N THR A 207 10.27 -9.12 9.82
CA THR A 207 9.24 -9.89 9.11
C THR A 207 9.21 -9.49 7.64
N LEU A 208 9.32 -10.46 6.74
CA LEU A 208 9.13 -10.23 5.32
C LEU A 208 7.63 -10.29 4.99
N LEU A 209 7.10 -9.15 4.54
CA LEU A 209 5.72 -9.02 4.10
C LEU A 209 5.64 -9.07 2.57
N GLY A 210 4.79 -9.97 2.09
CA GLY A 210 4.23 -9.90 0.76
C GLY A 210 2.95 -9.06 0.76
N PHE A 211 2.43 -8.74 -0.42
CA PHE A 211 1.16 -8.06 -0.52
C PHE A 211 0.49 -8.30 -1.87
N VAL A 212 -0.81 -8.09 -1.88
CA VAL A 212 -1.64 -8.18 -3.09
C VAL A 212 -2.69 -7.06 -3.09
N GLY A 213 -3.10 -6.62 -4.28
CA GLY A 213 -4.33 -5.85 -4.40
C GLY A 213 -5.54 -6.72 -4.10
N ALA A 214 -6.52 -6.20 -3.35
CA ALA A 214 -7.77 -6.91 -3.13
C ALA A 214 -8.58 -6.98 -4.44
N PRO A 215 -9.42 -8.01 -4.62
CA PRO A 215 -10.09 -8.26 -5.89
C PRO A 215 -10.90 -7.08 -6.43
N PHE A 216 -11.66 -6.37 -5.57
CA PHE A 216 -12.43 -5.21 -6.02
C PHE A 216 -11.52 -4.10 -6.54
N THR A 217 -10.44 -3.77 -5.82
CA THR A 217 -9.48 -2.75 -6.26
C THR A 217 -8.88 -3.08 -7.63
N LEU A 218 -8.48 -4.33 -7.86
CA LEU A 218 -7.88 -4.75 -9.13
C LEU A 218 -8.88 -4.73 -10.28
N VAL A 219 -10.10 -5.23 -10.05
CA VAL A 219 -11.17 -5.18 -11.06
C VAL A 219 -11.57 -3.74 -11.35
N ALA A 220 -11.66 -2.87 -10.33
CA ALA A 220 -11.98 -1.46 -10.54
C ALA A 220 -10.91 -0.76 -11.40
N TYR A 221 -9.60 -0.98 -11.16
CA TYR A 221 -8.55 -0.50 -12.07
C TYR A 221 -8.73 -1.05 -13.49
N SER A 222 -8.97 -2.37 -13.61
CA SER A 222 -9.15 -3.04 -14.91
C SER A 222 -10.38 -2.51 -15.66
N VAL A 223 -11.44 -2.14 -14.95
CA VAL A 223 -12.65 -1.56 -15.53
C VAL A 223 -12.49 -0.07 -15.83
N GLU A 224 -11.93 0.73 -14.92
CA GLU A 224 -11.76 2.19 -15.18
C GLU A 224 -10.73 2.47 -16.28
N GLY A 225 -9.65 1.68 -16.34
CA GLY A 225 -8.55 1.88 -17.27
C GLY A 225 -7.45 2.79 -16.75
N GLU A 226 -7.76 3.65 -15.79
CA GLU A 226 -6.85 4.60 -15.15
C GLU A 226 -7.31 4.91 -13.73
N ALA A 227 -6.51 5.64 -12.97
CA ALA A 227 -6.92 6.15 -11.67
C ALA A 227 -8.06 7.17 -11.84
N ASN A 228 -9.27 6.81 -11.44
CA ASN A 228 -10.48 7.63 -11.64
C ASN A 228 -11.08 8.05 -10.30
N ARG A 229 -11.19 9.37 -10.09
CA ARG A 229 -11.73 9.95 -8.85
C ARG A 229 -13.17 9.49 -8.53
N HIS A 230 -13.96 9.17 -9.53
CA HIS A 230 -15.40 8.89 -9.38
C HIS A 230 -15.75 7.41 -9.55
N CYS A 231 -14.85 6.58 -10.06
CA CYS A 231 -15.07 5.14 -10.31
C CYS A 231 -16.36 4.90 -11.13
N ILE A 232 -16.55 5.69 -12.20
CA ILE A 232 -17.84 5.80 -12.91
C ILE A 232 -18.18 4.53 -13.65
N HIS A 233 -17.23 3.94 -14.37
CA HIS A 233 -17.46 2.74 -15.19
C HIS A 233 -17.81 1.54 -14.31
N THR A 234 -17.07 1.34 -13.23
CA THR A 234 -17.32 0.27 -12.26
C THR A 234 -18.69 0.45 -11.58
N LYS A 235 -19.01 1.67 -11.15
CA LYS A 235 -20.33 1.97 -10.54
C LYS A 235 -21.50 1.80 -11.51
N LYS A 236 -21.32 2.16 -12.79
CA LYS A 236 -22.32 1.87 -13.82
C LYS A 236 -22.47 0.35 -14.01
N MET A 237 -21.36 -0.40 -14.02
CA MET A 237 -21.40 -1.85 -14.17
C MET A 237 -22.11 -2.52 -12.98
N MET A 238 -21.91 -2.05 -11.75
CA MET A 238 -22.66 -2.54 -10.57
C MET A 238 -24.18 -2.50 -10.76
N THR A 239 -24.69 -1.54 -11.53
CA THR A 239 -26.13 -1.33 -11.72
C THR A 239 -26.66 -1.93 -13.02
N ALA A 240 -25.92 -1.77 -14.11
CA ALA A 240 -26.37 -2.08 -15.45
C ALA A 240 -25.97 -3.48 -15.94
N ALA A 241 -24.87 -4.02 -15.40
CA ALA A 241 -24.34 -5.35 -15.78
C ALA A 241 -23.61 -6.00 -14.58
N PRO A 242 -24.27 -6.19 -13.43
CA PRO A 242 -23.64 -6.73 -12.23
C PRO A 242 -23.05 -8.13 -12.45
N GLU A 243 -23.63 -8.94 -13.32
CA GLU A 243 -23.13 -10.27 -13.68
C GLU A 243 -21.73 -10.22 -14.33
N VAL A 244 -21.42 -9.18 -15.10
CA VAL A 244 -20.09 -8.96 -15.70
C VAL A 244 -19.08 -8.64 -14.60
N LEU A 245 -19.46 -7.74 -13.67
CA LEU A 245 -18.61 -7.36 -12.56
C LEU A 245 -18.34 -8.54 -11.64
N HIS A 246 -19.36 -9.33 -11.30
CA HIS A 246 -19.22 -10.54 -10.48
C HIS A 246 -18.30 -11.56 -11.13
N ALA A 247 -18.45 -11.82 -12.44
CA ALA A 247 -17.58 -12.74 -13.16
C ALA A 247 -16.11 -12.28 -13.17
N ALA A 248 -15.84 -10.98 -13.34
CA ALA A 248 -14.49 -10.43 -13.25
C ALA A 248 -13.91 -10.56 -11.83
N LEU A 249 -14.73 -10.28 -10.80
CA LEU A 249 -14.34 -10.40 -9.41
C LEU A 249 -14.04 -11.86 -9.01
N ASP A 250 -14.81 -12.83 -9.51
CA ASP A 250 -14.55 -14.25 -9.31
C ASP A 250 -13.19 -14.67 -9.86
N ASN A 251 -12.91 -14.34 -11.12
CA ASN A 251 -11.63 -14.65 -11.76
C ASN A 251 -10.44 -14.03 -11.02
N VAL A 252 -10.57 -12.76 -10.62
CA VAL A 252 -9.51 -12.06 -9.90
C VAL A 252 -9.35 -12.58 -8.47
N ALA A 253 -10.42 -12.94 -7.78
CA ALA A 253 -10.33 -13.50 -6.43
C ALA A 253 -9.53 -14.80 -6.39
N ASP A 254 -9.76 -15.70 -7.35
CA ASP A 254 -9.01 -16.95 -7.48
C ASP A 254 -7.53 -16.69 -7.81
N ALA A 255 -7.27 -15.79 -8.76
CA ALA A 255 -5.92 -15.39 -9.15
C ALA A 255 -5.14 -14.79 -7.96
N ILE A 256 -5.77 -13.93 -7.18
CA ILE A 256 -5.13 -13.27 -6.03
C ILE A 256 -4.85 -14.25 -4.89
N GLY A 257 -5.74 -15.21 -4.66
CA GLY A 257 -5.48 -16.31 -3.71
C GLY A 257 -4.24 -17.11 -4.11
N MET A 258 -4.12 -17.48 -5.40
CA MET A 258 -2.95 -18.18 -5.94
C MET A 258 -1.67 -17.34 -5.89
N TYR A 259 -1.75 -16.05 -6.24
CA TYR A 259 -0.60 -15.15 -6.20
C TYR A 259 -0.09 -14.89 -4.78
N ALA A 260 -1.00 -14.79 -3.80
CA ALA A 260 -0.63 -14.69 -2.39
C ALA A 260 0.09 -15.96 -1.89
N CYS A 261 -0.41 -17.16 -2.25
CA CYS A 261 0.27 -18.44 -1.95
C CYS A 261 1.68 -18.46 -2.57
N HIS A 262 1.80 -18.04 -3.84
CA HIS A 262 3.10 -17.97 -4.51
C HIS A 262 4.09 -17.08 -3.77
N GLN A 263 3.67 -15.90 -3.29
CA GLN A 263 4.53 -15.03 -2.49
C GLN A 263 4.98 -15.70 -1.18
N ILE A 264 4.09 -16.43 -0.50
CA ILE A 264 4.42 -17.20 0.71
C ILE A 264 5.46 -18.28 0.39
N GLU A 265 5.26 -19.05 -0.67
CA GLU A 265 6.19 -20.09 -1.14
C GLU A 265 7.55 -19.54 -1.56
N CYS A 266 7.59 -18.26 -1.97
CA CYS A 266 8.83 -17.53 -2.27
C CYS A 266 9.51 -16.89 -1.05
N GLY A 267 8.89 -16.95 0.15
CA GLY A 267 9.52 -16.50 1.39
C GLY A 267 8.78 -15.45 2.20
N ALA A 268 7.64 -14.93 1.73
CA ALA A 268 6.82 -14.00 2.49
C ALA A 268 6.25 -14.69 3.74
N GLN A 269 6.30 -14.00 4.89
CA GLN A 269 5.89 -14.53 6.19
C GLN A 269 4.49 -14.05 6.62
N SER A 270 4.01 -13.00 5.97
CA SER A 270 2.67 -12.44 6.12
C SER A 270 2.25 -11.81 4.80
N ILE A 271 0.96 -11.78 4.52
CA ILE A 271 0.42 -11.13 3.28
C ILE A 271 -0.56 -10.04 3.67
N GLN A 272 -0.36 -8.85 3.10
CA GLN A 272 -1.34 -7.76 3.20
C GLN A 272 -2.18 -7.64 1.93
N PHE A 273 -3.50 -7.64 2.09
CA PHE A 273 -4.47 -7.38 1.04
C PHE A 273 -4.84 -5.89 1.05
N PHE A 274 -4.57 -5.20 -0.04
CA PHE A 274 -4.84 -3.78 -0.18
C PHE A 274 -6.14 -3.50 -0.93
N GLU A 275 -7.20 -3.10 -0.21
CA GLU A 275 -8.44 -2.58 -0.79
C GLU A 275 -8.34 -1.05 -0.95
N SER A 276 -7.44 -0.63 -1.83
CA SER A 276 -7.07 0.78 -2.02
C SER A 276 -8.23 1.64 -2.52
N TRP A 277 -9.22 1.05 -3.17
CA TRP A 277 -10.38 1.73 -3.74
C TRP A 277 -11.67 1.52 -2.93
N ALA A 278 -11.58 1.00 -1.71
CA ALA A 278 -12.72 0.81 -0.82
C ALA A 278 -13.55 2.09 -0.64
N HIS A 279 -12.89 3.25 -0.56
CA HIS A 279 -13.56 4.56 -0.39
C HIS A 279 -14.55 4.93 -1.50
N HIS A 280 -14.55 4.20 -2.62
CA HIS A 280 -15.56 4.35 -3.67
C HIS A 280 -16.87 3.60 -3.39
N LEU A 281 -16.89 2.71 -2.41
CA LEU A 281 -18.05 1.86 -2.10
C LEU A 281 -18.91 2.46 -0.98
N SER A 282 -20.22 2.29 -1.08
CA SER A 282 -21.08 2.36 0.09
C SER A 282 -20.90 1.10 0.95
N PRO A 283 -21.31 1.11 2.24
CA PRO A 283 -21.29 -0.10 3.06
C PRO A 283 -22.05 -1.30 2.46
N ALA A 284 -23.18 -1.04 1.79
CA ALA A 284 -23.93 -2.08 1.09
C ALA A 284 -23.16 -2.63 -0.12
N GLN A 285 -22.57 -1.76 -0.94
CA GLN A 285 -21.74 -2.17 -2.07
C GLN A 285 -20.49 -2.94 -1.64
N PHE A 286 -19.85 -2.55 -0.55
CA PHE A 286 -18.74 -3.30 0.04
C PHE A 286 -19.13 -4.73 0.38
N SER A 287 -20.31 -4.93 0.99
CA SER A 287 -20.82 -6.25 1.33
C SER A 287 -21.09 -7.13 0.10
N VAL A 288 -21.37 -6.54 -1.06
CA VAL A 288 -21.72 -7.27 -2.29
C VAL A 288 -20.52 -7.45 -3.22
N PHE A 289 -19.71 -6.39 -3.41
CA PHE A 289 -18.72 -6.37 -4.47
C PHE A 289 -17.25 -6.44 -3.98
N ALA A 290 -16.98 -6.31 -2.67
CA ALA A 290 -15.62 -6.39 -2.15
C ALA A 290 -15.44 -7.56 -1.18
N LYS A 291 -16.18 -7.56 -0.05
CA LYS A 291 -15.98 -8.53 1.04
C LYS A 291 -16.02 -9.99 0.60
N PRO A 292 -17.01 -10.47 -0.17
CA PRO A 292 -17.10 -11.90 -0.52
C PRO A 292 -15.88 -12.40 -1.30
N TYR A 293 -15.35 -11.57 -2.18
CA TYR A 293 -14.23 -11.91 -3.07
C TYR A 293 -12.89 -11.91 -2.35
N VAL A 294 -12.66 -10.93 -1.49
CA VAL A 294 -11.43 -10.92 -0.69
C VAL A 294 -11.45 -12.02 0.37
N ASP A 295 -12.59 -12.30 1.00
CA ASP A 295 -12.75 -13.44 1.91
C ASP A 295 -12.48 -14.77 1.20
N ARG A 296 -12.96 -14.95 -0.04
CA ARG A 296 -12.66 -16.12 -0.88
C ARG A 296 -11.16 -16.25 -1.16
N ALA A 297 -10.50 -15.17 -1.56
CA ALA A 297 -9.05 -15.17 -1.80
C ALA A 297 -8.27 -15.52 -0.52
N MET A 298 -8.65 -14.96 0.63
CA MET A 298 -8.04 -15.25 1.92
C MET A 298 -8.30 -16.71 2.37
N ALA A 299 -9.52 -17.22 2.19
CA ALA A 299 -9.85 -18.62 2.49
C ALA A 299 -9.01 -19.59 1.65
N TYR A 300 -8.77 -19.26 0.37
CA TYR A 300 -7.88 -20.03 -0.49
C TYR A 300 -6.45 -20.10 0.07
N VAL A 301 -5.92 -18.97 0.58
CA VAL A 301 -4.60 -18.92 1.22
C VAL A 301 -4.61 -19.72 2.52
N LYS A 302 -5.60 -19.52 3.39
CA LYS A 302 -5.70 -20.21 4.68
C LYS A 302 -5.81 -21.73 4.56
N ALA A 303 -6.47 -22.22 3.52
CA ALA A 303 -6.53 -23.66 3.25
C ALA A 303 -5.15 -24.29 2.96
N ARG A 304 -4.19 -23.52 2.45
CA ARG A 304 -2.84 -23.97 2.07
C ARG A 304 -1.76 -23.57 3.08
N HIS A 305 -1.91 -22.40 3.65
CA HIS A 305 -0.95 -21.79 4.58
C HIS A 305 -1.67 -21.30 5.86
N PRO A 306 -2.25 -22.19 6.68
CA PRO A 306 -3.11 -21.82 7.80
C PRO A 306 -2.44 -20.97 8.86
N THR A 307 -1.11 -21.09 9.03
CA THR A 307 -0.33 -20.38 10.06
C THR A 307 0.22 -19.03 9.61
N VAL A 308 0.09 -18.68 8.32
CA VAL A 308 0.57 -17.41 7.78
C VAL A 308 -0.47 -16.31 8.07
N PRO A 309 -0.11 -15.24 8.80
CA PRO A 309 -1.04 -14.15 9.07
C PRO A 309 -1.41 -13.39 7.81
N LEU A 310 -2.71 -13.11 7.66
CA LEU A 310 -3.28 -12.29 6.60
C LEU A 310 -3.75 -10.96 7.18
N ILE A 311 -3.32 -9.87 6.58
CA ILE A 311 -3.66 -8.51 6.98
C ILE A 311 -4.56 -7.91 5.91
N TYR A 312 -5.68 -7.29 6.30
CA TYR A 312 -6.57 -6.60 5.37
C TYR A 312 -6.57 -5.10 5.63
N TYR A 313 -6.36 -4.30 4.60
CA TYR A 313 -6.39 -2.85 4.63
C TYR A 313 -7.45 -2.30 3.67
N ALA A 314 -8.38 -1.49 4.17
CA ALA A 314 -9.34 -0.74 3.37
C ALA A 314 -9.07 0.76 3.48
N ASN A 315 -8.74 1.42 2.36
CA ASN A 315 -8.59 2.87 2.32
C ASN A 315 -9.97 3.54 2.48
N GLY A 316 -10.10 4.46 3.44
CA GLY A 316 -11.40 5.02 3.82
C GLY A 316 -12.30 4.01 4.56
N GLY A 317 -11.70 3.04 5.28
CA GLY A 317 -12.36 1.87 5.84
C GLY A 317 -13.27 2.11 7.05
N SER A 318 -13.37 3.33 7.59
CA SER A 318 -14.17 3.64 8.77
C SER A 318 -15.64 3.22 8.66
N SER A 319 -16.24 3.33 7.48
CA SER A 319 -17.63 2.94 7.22
C SER A 319 -17.87 1.42 7.17
N TYR A 320 -16.80 0.61 7.21
CA TYR A 320 -16.87 -0.85 7.00
C TYR A 320 -16.46 -1.66 8.23
N LEU A 321 -16.13 -1.03 9.35
CA LEU A 321 -15.60 -1.70 10.55
C LEU A 321 -16.46 -2.87 11.01
N GLU A 322 -17.79 -2.71 11.06
CA GLU A 322 -18.71 -3.81 11.41
C GLU A 322 -18.60 -4.99 10.45
N ARG A 323 -18.39 -4.71 9.15
CA ARG A 323 -18.27 -5.72 8.09
C ARG A 323 -16.90 -6.37 8.07
N GLN A 324 -15.90 -5.69 8.61
CA GLN A 324 -14.53 -6.20 8.75
C GLN A 324 -14.37 -7.13 9.96
N ARG A 325 -15.28 -7.07 10.94
CA ARG A 325 -15.26 -7.91 12.14
C ARG A 325 -15.14 -9.40 11.80
N ASP A 326 -15.93 -9.85 10.83
CA ASP A 326 -16.09 -11.27 10.49
C ASP A 326 -15.30 -11.69 9.25
N MET A 327 -14.34 -10.87 8.82
CA MET A 327 -13.47 -11.21 7.67
C MET A 327 -12.48 -12.32 8.01
N GLN A 328 -12.04 -13.02 6.98
CA GLN A 328 -11.06 -14.11 7.06
C GLN A 328 -9.61 -13.61 7.36
N ALA A 329 -9.42 -12.31 7.44
CA ALA A 329 -8.14 -11.72 7.84
C ALA A 329 -7.83 -11.99 9.32
N ASP A 330 -6.56 -12.23 9.65
CA ASP A 330 -6.11 -12.34 11.05
C ASP A 330 -6.00 -10.96 11.72
N MET A 331 -5.72 -9.92 10.92
CA MET A 331 -5.50 -8.56 11.38
C MET A 331 -6.16 -7.55 10.44
N ILE A 332 -6.76 -6.50 11.02
CA ILE A 332 -7.31 -5.38 10.25
C ILE A 332 -6.35 -4.19 10.35
N ALA A 333 -5.80 -3.78 9.20
CA ALA A 333 -5.04 -2.55 9.10
C ALA A 333 -5.98 -1.38 8.90
N LEU A 334 -5.89 -0.40 9.79
CA LEU A 334 -6.81 0.72 9.84
C LEU A 334 -6.26 1.92 9.06
N ASP A 335 -7.16 2.58 8.35
CA ASP A 335 -6.91 3.87 7.70
C ASP A 335 -6.75 4.97 8.77
N TRP A 336 -5.99 6.01 8.46
CA TRP A 336 -5.70 7.12 9.39
C TRP A 336 -6.97 7.89 9.84
N ALA A 337 -8.03 7.89 9.06
CA ALA A 337 -9.29 8.56 9.38
C ALA A 337 -10.16 7.78 10.38
N VAL A 338 -9.78 6.55 10.73
CA VAL A 338 -10.48 5.72 11.72
C VAL A 338 -10.03 6.10 13.13
N ASP A 339 -10.96 6.41 14.02
CA ASP A 339 -10.67 6.50 15.45
C ASP A 339 -10.33 5.10 16.00
N MET A 340 -9.14 4.95 16.57
CA MET A 340 -8.62 3.66 17.05
C MET A 340 -9.50 3.09 18.17
N ARG A 341 -10.00 3.90 19.09
CA ARG A 341 -10.87 3.44 20.19
C ARG A 341 -12.21 2.95 19.66
N VAL A 342 -12.78 3.67 18.69
CA VAL A 342 -14.04 3.27 18.03
C VAL A 342 -13.82 1.97 17.26
N ALA A 343 -12.70 1.83 16.55
CA ALA A 343 -12.36 0.59 15.86
C ALA A 343 -12.25 -0.59 16.82
N ARG A 344 -11.59 -0.41 17.98
CA ARG A 344 -11.48 -1.46 19.01
C ARG A 344 -12.83 -1.86 19.60
N GLN A 345 -13.74 -0.91 19.81
CA GLN A 345 -15.11 -1.20 20.28
C GLN A 345 -15.90 -2.03 19.25
N ILE A 346 -15.82 -1.67 17.97
CA ILE A 346 -16.58 -2.33 16.90
C ILE A 346 -15.97 -3.70 16.56
N LEU A 347 -14.66 -3.77 16.38
CA LEU A 347 -13.96 -5.00 15.99
C LEU A 347 -13.85 -6.01 17.15
N GLY A 348 -13.89 -5.53 18.39
CA GLY A 348 -13.69 -6.34 19.60
C GLY A 348 -12.24 -6.35 20.09
N ALA A 349 -12.06 -6.61 21.38
CA ALA A 349 -10.75 -6.54 22.06
C ALA A 349 -9.74 -7.56 21.53
N GLU A 350 -10.21 -8.74 21.10
CA GLU A 350 -9.35 -9.82 20.61
C GLU A 350 -8.92 -9.64 19.15
N ARG A 351 -9.60 -8.78 18.38
CA ARG A 351 -9.24 -8.53 16.99
C ARG A 351 -7.92 -7.79 16.90
N LYS A 352 -6.94 -8.34 16.20
CA LYS A 352 -5.67 -7.66 15.98
C LYS A 352 -5.84 -6.52 14.98
N VAL A 353 -5.19 -5.40 15.25
CA VAL A 353 -5.23 -4.20 14.40
C VAL A 353 -3.82 -3.73 14.04
N SER A 354 -3.69 -3.03 12.93
CA SER A 354 -2.44 -2.41 12.49
C SER A 354 -2.69 -0.95 12.06
N GLY A 355 -1.70 -0.11 12.23
CA GLY A 355 -1.78 1.32 11.91
C GLY A 355 -1.92 2.11 13.21
N ASN A 356 -2.55 3.30 13.22
CA ASN A 356 -3.13 4.02 12.09
C ASN A 356 -2.87 5.53 12.21
N VAL A 357 -1.68 5.86 12.73
CA VAL A 357 -1.30 7.27 12.91
C VAL A 357 -1.43 8.03 11.59
N ASP A 358 -1.99 9.23 11.62
CA ASP A 358 -2.05 10.10 10.43
C ASP A 358 -0.62 10.37 9.93
N PRO A 359 -0.28 10.03 8.67
CA PRO A 359 1.05 10.24 8.14
C PRO A 359 1.47 11.72 8.12
N THR A 360 0.54 12.67 8.20
CA THR A 360 0.85 14.10 8.26
C THR A 360 1.53 14.52 9.56
N ILE A 361 1.40 13.75 10.65
CA ILE A 361 2.11 13.99 11.90
C ILE A 361 3.63 13.99 11.72
N LEU A 362 4.12 13.27 10.72
CA LEU A 362 5.56 13.21 10.40
C LEU A 362 6.13 14.55 9.88
N PHE A 363 5.29 15.55 9.61
CA PHE A 363 5.72 16.93 9.36
C PHE A 363 5.82 17.76 10.64
N GLY A 364 5.38 17.22 11.78
CA GLY A 364 5.48 17.83 13.11
C GLY A 364 6.88 17.70 13.71
N ASN A 365 7.02 18.24 14.93
CA ASN A 365 8.24 18.08 15.72
C ASN A 365 8.31 16.72 16.43
N GLU A 366 9.47 16.38 16.97
CA GLU A 366 9.71 15.08 17.60
C GLU A 366 8.76 14.81 18.81
N ALA A 367 8.44 15.84 19.60
CA ALA A 367 7.53 15.69 20.73
C ALA A 367 6.11 15.30 20.27
N GLN A 368 5.59 15.95 19.22
CA GLN A 368 4.29 15.66 18.63
C GLN A 368 4.26 14.24 18.03
N ILE A 369 5.33 13.85 17.34
CA ILE A 369 5.46 12.49 16.77
C ILE A 369 5.44 11.45 17.89
N ARG A 370 6.22 11.66 18.96
CA ARG A 370 6.27 10.77 20.11
C ARG A 370 4.92 10.65 20.82
N GLU A 371 4.23 11.76 21.03
CA GLU A 371 2.89 11.79 21.64
C GLU A 371 1.88 10.97 20.80
N ALA A 372 1.86 11.18 19.47
CA ALA A 372 0.98 10.44 18.57
C ALA A 372 1.25 8.93 18.59
N VAL A 373 2.52 8.53 18.64
CA VAL A 373 2.93 7.11 18.76
C VAL A 373 2.40 6.50 20.07
N ILE A 374 2.66 7.14 21.21
CA ILE A 374 2.27 6.64 22.52
C ILE A 374 0.74 6.55 22.66
N THR A 375 0.03 7.59 22.23
CA THR A 375 -1.42 7.63 22.23
C THR A 375 -2.02 6.50 21.37
N ASN A 376 -1.52 6.32 20.16
CA ASN A 376 -2.02 5.29 19.26
C ASN A 376 -1.79 3.87 19.80
N ILE A 377 -0.63 3.60 20.41
CA ILE A 377 -0.35 2.31 21.06
C ILE A 377 -1.31 2.07 22.23
N ALA A 378 -1.53 3.07 23.06
CA ALA A 378 -2.42 2.96 24.21
C ALA A 378 -3.88 2.71 23.78
N GLU A 379 -4.37 3.43 22.77
CA GLU A 379 -5.73 3.29 22.25
C GLU A 379 -5.96 1.95 21.53
N ALA A 380 -4.92 1.40 20.91
CA ALA A 380 -4.99 0.11 20.22
C ALA A 380 -5.06 -1.10 21.17
N GLY A 381 -4.84 -0.92 22.46
CA GLY A 381 -4.84 -2.00 23.44
C GLY A 381 -3.47 -2.66 23.66
N GLY A 382 -2.40 -2.09 23.09
CA GLY A 382 -1.02 -2.46 23.38
C GLY A 382 -0.55 -3.79 22.79
N LYS A 383 0.28 -4.51 23.56
CA LYS A 383 1.09 -5.66 23.13
C LYS A 383 0.25 -6.88 22.74
N GLY A 384 0.61 -7.52 21.62
CA GLY A 384 -0.02 -8.75 21.13
C GLY A 384 -1.25 -8.54 20.26
N HIS A 385 -1.84 -7.32 20.25
CA HIS A 385 -3.02 -7.01 19.44
C HIS A 385 -2.80 -5.87 18.46
N HIS A 386 -1.62 -5.26 18.46
CA HIS A 386 -1.31 -4.07 17.65
C HIS A 386 0.06 -4.15 16.97
N ILE A 387 0.08 -3.76 15.71
CA ILE A 387 1.29 -3.39 14.97
C ILE A 387 1.20 -1.91 14.65
N LEU A 388 2.08 -1.10 15.25
CA LEU A 388 2.08 0.34 15.03
C LEU A 388 2.50 0.67 13.59
N GLY A 389 1.86 1.65 13.02
CA GLY A 389 2.19 2.20 11.72
C GLY A 389 1.43 3.47 11.41
N VAL A 390 1.68 4.04 10.26
CA VAL A 390 0.84 5.10 9.72
C VAL A 390 -0.37 4.47 9.01
N GLY A 391 -1.51 5.15 9.05
CA GLY A 391 -2.77 4.67 8.44
C GLY A 391 -2.84 4.81 6.91
N HIS A 392 -1.70 5.03 6.26
CA HIS A 392 -1.50 5.06 4.80
C HIS A 392 -0.01 4.83 4.50
N GLY A 393 0.53 5.35 3.41
CA GLY A 393 1.98 5.37 3.16
C GLY A 393 2.64 6.64 3.69
N VAL A 394 3.96 6.62 3.85
CA VAL A 394 4.74 7.82 4.16
C VAL A 394 4.65 8.81 2.98
N LEU A 395 4.30 10.05 3.26
CA LEU A 395 4.05 11.06 2.24
C LEU A 395 5.37 11.59 1.64
N GLN A 396 5.30 11.98 0.37
CA GLN A 396 6.42 12.68 -0.26
C GLN A 396 6.69 14.01 0.46
N GLY A 397 7.96 14.30 0.71
CA GLY A 397 8.37 15.51 1.44
C GLY A 397 8.48 15.33 2.96
N THR A 398 8.06 14.18 3.50
CA THR A 398 8.31 13.83 4.91
C THR A 398 9.82 13.85 5.19
N PRO A 399 10.28 14.52 6.27
CA PRO A 399 11.68 14.46 6.67
C PRO A 399 12.07 13.04 7.12
N GLU A 400 13.20 12.53 6.65
CA GLU A 400 13.70 11.21 7.07
C GLU A 400 13.94 11.14 8.60
N ALA A 401 14.39 12.25 9.19
CA ALA A 401 14.53 12.37 10.64
C ALA A 401 13.22 12.16 11.42
N SER A 402 12.10 12.60 10.86
CA SER A 402 10.77 12.39 11.47
C SER A 402 10.36 10.93 11.44
N VAL A 403 10.68 10.21 10.36
CA VAL A 403 10.44 8.77 10.28
C VAL A 403 11.32 8.02 11.28
N ALA A 404 12.59 8.40 11.41
CA ALA A 404 13.49 7.86 12.43
C ALA A 404 12.96 8.11 13.85
N ALA A 405 12.46 9.33 14.14
CA ALA A 405 11.85 9.66 15.43
C ALA A 405 10.61 8.82 15.74
N PHE A 406 9.75 8.59 14.75
CA PHE A 406 8.56 7.72 14.88
C PHE A 406 8.94 6.29 15.27
N VAL A 407 9.89 5.70 14.55
CA VAL A 407 10.35 4.32 14.82
C VAL A 407 11.06 4.23 16.18
N ARG A 408 11.88 5.23 16.52
CA ARG A 408 12.55 5.31 17.83
C ARG A 408 11.53 5.39 18.96
N ALA A 409 10.53 6.28 18.87
CA ALA A 409 9.48 6.43 19.87
C ALA A 409 8.73 5.11 20.11
N ALA A 410 8.42 4.35 19.05
CA ALA A 410 7.79 3.03 19.17
C ALA A 410 8.68 2.00 19.88
N LYS A 411 9.99 2.00 19.58
CA LYS A 411 10.94 1.04 20.17
C LYS A 411 11.26 1.32 21.63
N GLU A 412 11.24 2.57 22.03
CA GLU A 412 11.46 3.01 23.42
C GLU A 412 10.25 2.81 24.31
N HIS A 413 9.05 2.78 23.74
CA HIS A 413 7.80 2.57 24.49
C HIS A 413 7.60 1.06 24.79
N ARG A 414 7.85 0.67 26.06
CA ARG A 414 7.80 -0.72 26.56
C ARG A 414 6.54 -1.01 27.35
#